data_d54507e2ef5c6a54e90379a04eb87086
#
_entry.id   d54507e2ef5c6a54e90379a04eb87086
#
_cell.length_a   1.000
_cell.length_b   1.000
_cell.length_c   1.000
_cell.angle_alpha   90.00
_cell.angle_beta   90.00
_cell.angle_gamma   90.00
#
_symmetry.space_group_name_H-M   'P 1'
#
loop_
_entity.id
_entity.type
_entity.pdbx_description
1 polymer ?
#
loop_
_entity_poly.entity_id
_entity_poly.type
_entity_poly.pdbx_seq_one_letter_code
_entity_poly.pdbx_strand_id
1 'polypeptide(L)'
;MANDGRLKVHITGVYGLIGNLVYRHLSAQKDRYDVYGGGRRALHSNRIDESAITPVSADRFTLADLSDADAVHGALEGMDAVIHLGAVPDPDASFSVIQSSNITGTYNVLEACRKLGIKRLIYASSVMVTWGYWTYDEAYRAIRENRASDVPASIPKITIAHSVRPTDPYSASKVWGEGMCRTYADAHGISTVCLRIGWVNQQNATRNIAEQSYFFSHGDAVNAIELALKATEKPVFEICFGMTDSPYRWVDIEHTRERLGYISRGK
;
A
#
# COMPACT_ATOMS: atom_id res chain seq x y z
N MET A 1 9.57 3.53 30.25
CA MET A 1 10.50 2.52 29.72
C MET A 1 11.38 3.23 28.71
N ALA A 2 12.70 3.09 28.80
CA ALA A 2 13.61 3.73 27.85
C ALA A 2 13.30 3.17 26.44
N ASN A 3 13.10 4.06 25.48
CA ASN A 3 13.00 3.69 24.06
C ASN A 3 14.36 3.05 23.70
N ASP A 4 14.36 1.79 23.33
CA ASP A 4 15.56 1.03 22.97
C ASP A 4 16.13 1.41 21.59
N GLY A 5 15.67 2.53 21.03
CA GLY A 5 16.11 3.09 19.75
C GLY A 5 15.47 2.45 18.51
N ARG A 6 14.64 1.40 18.70
CA ARG A 6 13.91 0.77 17.58
C ARG A 6 12.61 1.51 17.27
N LEU A 7 12.26 1.57 16.00
CA LEU A 7 10.99 2.13 15.55
C LEU A 7 9.85 1.13 15.78
N LYS A 8 8.84 1.50 16.57
CA LYS A 8 7.64 0.69 16.78
C LYS A 8 6.67 0.91 15.61
N VAL A 9 6.44 -0.14 14.85
CA VAL A 9 5.65 -0.07 13.61
C VAL A 9 4.43 -0.98 13.73
N HIS A 10 3.24 -0.42 13.52
CA HIS A 10 2.02 -1.21 13.42
C HIS A 10 1.61 -1.40 11.95
N ILE A 11 1.33 -2.64 11.55
CA ILE A 11 0.86 -3.01 10.23
C ILE A 11 -0.62 -3.38 10.32
N THR A 12 -1.52 -2.55 9.79
CA THR A 12 -2.92 -2.95 9.66
C THR A 12 -3.06 -3.94 8.50
N GLY A 13 -3.92 -4.95 8.66
CA GLY A 13 -4.08 -5.99 7.64
C GLY A 13 -2.87 -6.92 7.53
N VAL A 14 -2.19 -7.18 8.65
CA VAL A 14 -0.95 -7.97 8.72
C VAL A 14 -1.09 -9.40 8.18
N TYR A 15 -2.27 -9.99 8.21
CA TYR A 15 -2.57 -11.31 7.63
C TYR A 15 -3.07 -11.26 6.17
N GLY A 16 -3.02 -10.09 5.52
CA GLY A 16 -3.10 -9.96 4.06
C GLY A 16 -1.78 -10.32 3.39
N LEU A 17 -1.78 -10.58 2.07
CA LEU A 17 -0.58 -10.96 1.32
C LEU A 17 0.56 -9.95 1.53
N ILE A 18 0.35 -8.68 1.21
CA ILE A 18 1.38 -7.64 1.35
C ILE A 18 1.73 -7.41 2.83
N GLY A 19 0.71 -7.39 3.71
CA GLY A 19 0.91 -7.18 5.14
C GLY A 19 1.84 -8.21 5.77
N ASN A 20 1.67 -9.49 5.41
CA ASN A 20 2.49 -10.56 5.95
C ASN A 20 3.92 -10.57 5.37
N LEU A 21 4.07 -10.24 4.08
CA LEU A 21 5.39 -10.05 3.47
C LEU A 21 6.17 -8.93 4.17
N VAL A 22 5.53 -7.79 4.42
CA VAL A 22 6.14 -6.65 5.12
C VAL A 22 6.46 -7.00 6.57
N TYR A 23 5.53 -7.66 7.28
CA TYR A 23 5.76 -8.12 8.65
C TYR A 23 6.99 -9.02 8.72
N ARG A 24 7.08 -10.04 7.87
CA ARG A 24 8.25 -10.94 7.80
C ARG A 24 9.56 -10.19 7.58
N HIS A 25 9.55 -9.25 6.64
CA HIS A 25 10.74 -8.49 6.27
C HIS A 25 11.21 -7.56 7.39
N LEU A 26 10.31 -6.78 7.98
CA LEU A 26 10.67 -5.83 9.03
C LEU A 26 11.01 -6.55 10.35
N SER A 27 10.29 -7.62 10.70
CA SER A 27 10.55 -8.40 11.91
C SER A 27 11.90 -9.14 11.88
N ALA A 28 12.47 -9.38 10.71
CA ALA A 28 13.82 -9.91 10.57
C ALA A 28 14.92 -8.89 10.94
N GLN A 29 14.60 -7.59 10.95
CA GLN A 29 15.50 -6.47 11.24
C GLN A 29 15.31 -5.99 12.69
N LYS A 30 15.54 -6.88 13.66
CA LYS A 30 15.24 -6.69 15.08
C LYS A 30 16.02 -5.55 15.75
N ASP A 31 17.10 -5.11 15.16
CA ASP A 31 17.91 -3.97 15.59
C ASP A 31 17.28 -2.62 15.22
N ARG A 32 16.35 -2.60 14.26
CA ARG A 32 15.74 -1.38 13.71
C ARG A 32 14.27 -1.23 14.07
N TYR A 33 13.53 -2.34 14.00
CA TYR A 33 12.08 -2.33 14.09
C TYR A 33 11.57 -3.22 15.22
N ASP A 34 10.54 -2.71 15.88
CA ASP A 34 9.68 -3.45 16.78
C ASP A 34 8.29 -3.51 16.15
N VAL A 35 7.93 -4.66 15.54
CA VAL A 35 6.82 -4.76 14.60
C VAL A 35 5.61 -5.40 15.26
N TYR A 36 4.48 -4.72 15.14
CA TYR A 36 3.16 -5.15 15.59
C TYR A 36 2.22 -5.27 14.39
N GLY A 37 1.13 -5.99 14.54
CA GLY A 37 0.15 -6.12 13.48
C GLY A 37 -1.27 -6.23 14.00
N GLY A 38 -2.22 -5.82 13.17
CA GLY A 38 -3.63 -5.92 13.49
C GLY A 38 -4.49 -6.31 12.31
N GLY A 39 -5.67 -6.79 12.63
CA GLY A 39 -6.69 -7.15 11.65
C GLY A 39 -7.98 -7.60 12.32
N ARG A 40 -9.07 -7.63 11.57
CA ARG A 40 -10.38 -8.05 12.06
C ARG A 40 -10.51 -9.57 12.35
N ARG A 41 -9.49 -10.35 11.98
CA ARG A 41 -9.44 -11.81 12.22
C ARG A 41 -7.97 -12.20 12.41
N ALA A 42 -7.72 -13.15 13.29
CA ALA A 42 -6.42 -13.79 13.44
C ALA A 42 -6.20 -14.92 12.42
N LEU A 43 -6.72 -14.73 11.21
CA LEU A 43 -6.66 -15.68 10.11
C LEU A 43 -6.10 -14.98 8.88
N HIS A 44 -5.28 -15.71 8.14
CA HIS A 44 -4.71 -15.23 6.89
C HIS A 44 -5.78 -15.06 5.80
N SER A 45 -5.46 -14.22 4.84
CA SER A 45 -6.24 -14.04 3.62
C SER A 45 -6.07 -15.27 2.71
N ASN A 46 -7.11 -15.60 1.94
CA ASN A 46 -7.03 -16.61 0.87
C ASN A 46 -6.08 -16.23 -0.29
N ARG A 47 -5.51 -15.02 -0.25
CA ARG A 47 -4.51 -14.53 -1.23
C ARG A 47 -3.08 -14.91 -0.86
N ILE A 48 -2.84 -15.51 0.30
CA ILE A 48 -1.52 -15.98 0.74
C ILE A 48 -1.55 -17.50 0.87
N ASP A 49 -0.46 -18.14 0.45
CA ASP A 49 -0.28 -19.57 0.70
C ASP A 49 -0.07 -19.82 2.19
N GLU A 50 -0.78 -20.78 2.76
CA GLU A 50 -0.71 -21.10 4.18
C GLU A 50 0.71 -21.42 4.64
N SER A 51 1.47 -22.13 3.79
CA SER A 51 2.87 -22.50 4.05
C SER A 51 3.83 -21.29 4.04
N ALA A 52 3.43 -20.17 3.44
CA ALA A 52 4.23 -18.95 3.34
C ALA A 52 3.95 -17.93 4.44
N ILE A 53 3.02 -18.22 5.37
CA ILE A 53 2.62 -17.29 6.42
C ILE A 53 3.71 -17.19 7.49
N THR A 54 4.05 -15.96 7.84
CA THR A 54 4.80 -15.68 9.06
C THR A 54 3.80 -15.33 10.16
N PRO A 55 3.68 -16.18 11.19
CA PRO A 55 2.75 -15.93 12.29
C PRO A 55 3.18 -14.69 13.10
N VAL A 56 2.20 -13.89 13.48
CA VAL A 56 2.40 -12.79 14.43
C VAL A 56 2.15 -13.34 15.83
N SER A 57 3.11 -13.16 16.75
CA SER A 57 2.94 -13.63 18.13
C SER A 57 1.78 -12.90 18.84
N ALA A 58 1.15 -13.57 19.79
CA ALA A 58 -0.07 -13.08 20.43
C ALA A 58 0.11 -11.73 21.15
N ASP A 59 1.31 -11.48 21.69
CA ASP A 59 1.68 -10.21 22.33
C ASP A 59 1.92 -9.06 21.34
N ARG A 60 1.97 -9.34 20.05
CA ARG A 60 2.19 -8.38 18.96
C ARG A 60 1.04 -8.29 17.97
N PHE A 61 -0.02 -9.06 18.18
CA PHE A 61 -1.20 -9.04 17.34
C PHE A 61 -2.39 -8.44 18.08
N THR A 62 -3.05 -7.46 17.45
CA THR A 62 -4.28 -6.87 17.97
C THR A 62 -5.46 -7.20 17.07
N LEU A 63 -6.52 -7.78 17.64
CA LEU A 63 -7.77 -7.96 16.94
C LEU A 63 -8.51 -6.62 16.89
N ALA A 64 -8.56 -6.00 15.71
CA ALA A 64 -9.21 -4.71 15.50
C ALA A 64 -9.89 -4.66 14.13
N ASP A 65 -11.21 -4.41 14.13
CA ASP A 65 -11.91 -4.02 12.92
C ASP A 65 -11.64 -2.54 12.66
N LEU A 66 -11.26 -2.19 11.44
CA LEU A 66 -10.96 -0.81 11.08
C LEU A 66 -12.18 0.12 11.19
N SER A 67 -13.39 -0.42 11.09
CA SER A 67 -14.62 0.35 11.27
C SER A 67 -14.90 0.73 12.73
N ASP A 68 -14.24 0.10 13.69
CA ASP A 68 -14.32 0.38 15.11
C ASP A 68 -13.19 1.35 15.52
N ALA A 69 -13.56 2.59 15.82
CA ALA A 69 -12.60 3.64 16.16
C ALA A 69 -11.82 3.36 17.45
N ASP A 70 -12.47 2.77 18.46
CA ASP A 70 -11.84 2.48 19.75
C ASP A 70 -10.89 1.30 19.62
N ALA A 71 -11.26 0.26 18.86
CA ALA A 71 -10.39 -0.87 18.57
C ALA A 71 -9.13 -0.42 17.78
N VAL A 72 -9.29 0.48 16.80
CA VAL A 72 -8.17 1.05 16.05
C VAL A 72 -7.28 1.91 16.96
N HIS A 73 -7.87 2.75 17.80
CA HIS A 73 -7.12 3.57 18.75
C HIS A 73 -6.26 2.70 19.68
N GLY A 74 -6.86 1.69 20.30
CA GLY A 74 -6.14 0.77 21.20
C GLY A 74 -5.04 -0.02 20.48
N ALA A 75 -5.25 -0.42 19.21
CA ALA A 75 -4.26 -1.13 18.43
C ALA A 75 -3.02 -0.28 18.10
N LEU A 76 -3.18 1.05 18.00
CA LEU A 76 -2.10 1.97 17.64
C LEU A 76 -1.43 2.64 18.83
N GLU A 77 -1.88 2.37 20.06
CA GLU A 77 -1.29 2.97 21.27
C GLU A 77 0.19 2.61 21.42
N GLY A 78 1.01 3.63 21.62
CA GLY A 78 2.46 3.47 21.81
C GLY A 78 3.26 3.17 20.54
N MET A 79 2.66 3.28 19.35
CA MET A 79 3.34 3.12 18.07
C MET A 79 3.99 4.42 17.58
N ASP A 80 5.12 4.31 16.89
CA ASP A 80 5.82 5.43 16.27
C ASP A 80 5.37 5.66 14.81
N ALA A 81 5.01 4.60 14.12
CA ALA A 81 4.61 4.62 12.72
C ALA A 81 3.54 3.58 12.39
N VAL A 82 2.75 3.86 11.36
CA VAL A 82 1.71 2.97 10.86
C VAL A 82 1.94 2.67 9.38
N ILE A 83 1.88 1.38 9.01
CA ILE A 83 1.77 0.92 7.64
C ILE A 83 0.33 0.44 7.44
N HIS A 84 -0.48 1.27 6.78
CA HIS A 84 -1.91 1.03 6.62
C HIS A 84 -2.19 0.25 5.33
N LEU A 85 -2.23 -1.10 5.44
CA LEU A 85 -2.52 -2.04 4.36
C LEU A 85 -3.92 -2.66 4.49
N GLY A 86 -4.58 -2.47 5.62
CA GLY A 86 -5.92 -2.99 5.88
C GLY A 86 -6.95 -2.33 4.97
N ALA A 87 -7.56 -3.12 4.09
CA ALA A 87 -8.61 -2.71 3.18
C ALA A 87 -9.32 -3.94 2.60
N VAL A 88 -10.45 -3.75 1.94
CA VAL A 88 -11.05 -4.72 1.02
C VAL A 88 -10.59 -4.35 -0.39
N PRO A 89 -9.61 -5.09 -0.98
CA PRO A 89 -9.03 -4.76 -2.27
C PRO A 89 -9.78 -5.48 -3.40
N ASP A 90 -11.08 -5.26 -3.49
CA ASP A 90 -11.97 -5.94 -4.41
C ASP A 90 -12.86 -4.89 -5.14
N PRO A 91 -12.69 -4.71 -6.48
CA PRO A 91 -13.50 -3.80 -7.27
C PRO A 91 -14.99 -4.15 -7.29
N ASP A 92 -15.31 -5.45 -7.10
CA ASP A 92 -16.68 -5.96 -7.14
C ASP A 92 -17.36 -5.99 -5.74
N ALA A 93 -16.65 -5.57 -4.70
CA ALA A 93 -17.21 -5.49 -3.36
C ALA A 93 -18.35 -4.47 -3.29
N SER A 94 -19.38 -4.79 -2.49
CA SER A 94 -20.49 -3.86 -2.28
C SER A 94 -20.02 -2.53 -1.69
N PHE A 95 -20.71 -1.44 -2.03
CA PHE A 95 -20.36 -0.11 -1.53
C PHE A 95 -20.32 -0.05 0.00
N SER A 96 -21.24 -0.72 0.69
CA SER A 96 -21.29 -0.73 2.16
C SER A 96 -20.01 -1.35 2.78
N VAL A 97 -19.47 -2.39 2.15
CA VAL A 97 -18.20 -3.02 2.56
C VAL A 97 -17.02 -2.09 2.30
N ILE A 98 -16.98 -1.45 1.14
CA ILE A 98 -15.96 -0.44 0.81
C ILE A 98 -16.05 0.76 1.76
N GLN A 99 -17.24 1.26 2.02
CA GLN A 99 -17.47 2.37 2.93
C GLN A 99 -16.96 2.05 4.34
N SER A 100 -17.35 0.92 4.89
CA SER A 100 -16.98 0.50 6.24
C SER A 100 -15.47 0.28 6.37
N SER A 101 -14.89 -0.54 5.50
CA SER A 101 -13.49 -0.96 5.63
C SER A 101 -12.51 0.09 5.09
N ASN A 102 -12.76 0.64 3.90
CA ASN A 102 -11.77 1.48 3.22
C ASN A 102 -11.91 2.96 3.56
N ILE A 103 -13.16 3.46 3.65
CA ILE A 103 -13.41 4.87 3.94
C ILE A 103 -13.38 5.08 5.46
N THR A 104 -14.34 4.53 6.20
CA THR A 104 -14.38 4.69 7.65
C THR A 104 -13.12 4.16 8.32
N GLY A 105 -12.61 3.00 7.88
CA GLY A 105 -11.40 2.42 8.42
C GLY A 105 -10.16 3.29 8.23
N THR A 106 -9.98 3.88 7.06
CA THR A 106 -8.84 4.82 6.82
C THR A 106 -8.99 6.09 7.66
N TYR A 107 -10.22 6.63 7.79
CA TYR A 107 -10.48 7.77 8.68
C TYR A 107 -10.11 7.45 10.12
N ASN A 108 -10.53 6.30 10.65
CA ASN A 108 -10.24 5.89 12.02
C ASN A 108 -8.73 5.73 12.27
N VAL A 109 -7.98 5.19 11.31
CA VAL A 109 -6.52 5.08 11.41
C VAL A 109 -5.86 6.46 11.45
N LEU A 110 -6.24 7.38 10.57
CA LEU A 110 -5.71 8.74 10.54
C LEU A 110 -6.05 9.49 11.83
N GLU A 111 -7.28 9.37 12.33
CA GLU A 111 -7.73 10.02 13.56
C GLU A 111 -7.03 9.43 14.79
N ALA A 112 -6.81 8.13 14.84
CA ALA A 112 -6.01 7.50 15.90
C ALA A 112 -4.55 7.99 15.85
N CYS A 113 -3.93 8.07 14.67
CA CYS A 113 -2.59 8.66 14.53
C CYS A 113 -2.55 10.09 15.07
N ARG A 114 -3.54 10.93 14.73
CA ARG A 114 -3.62 12.31 15.23
C ARG A 114 -3.71 12.35 16.75
N LYS A 115 -4.63 11.59 17.35
CA LYS A 115 -4.88 11.56 18.80
C LYS A 115 -3.70 11.03 19.60
N LEU A 116 -3.02 10.01 19.08
CA LEU A 116 -1.87 9.38 19.70
C LEU A 116 -0.53 10.07 19.42
N GLY A 117 -0.55 11.10 18.57
CA GLY A 117 0.66 11.84 18.19
C GLY A 117 1.60 11.08 17.25
N ILE A 118 1.12 10.03 16.58
CA ILE A 118 1.88 9.29 15.58
C ILE A 118 2.13 10.18 14.37
N LYS A 119 3.39 10.34 13.98
CA LYS A 119 3.78 11.31 12.93
C LYS A 119 4.15 10.67 11.60
N ARG A 120 4.05 9.34 11.47
CA ARG A 120 4.42 8.63 10.24
C ARG A 120 3.34 7.63 9.83
N LEU A 121 2.83 7.78 8.60
CA LEU A 121 1.87 6.87 8.00
C LEU A 121 2.29 6.50 6.59
N ILE A 122 2.31 5.21 6.27
CA ILE A 122 2.41 4.70 4.91
C ILE A 122 1.04 4.18 4.52
N TYR A 123 0.43 4.81 3.52
CA TYR A 123 -0.91 4.46 3.04
C TYR A 123 -0.82 3.62 1.77
N ALA A 124 -1.42 2.43 1.80
CA ALA A 124 -1.60 1.61 0.61
C ALA A 124 -2.73 2.18 -0.26
N SER A 125 -2.38 3.08 -1.17
CA SER A 125 -3.21 3.42 -2.31
C SER A 125 -3.10 2.32 -3.37
N SER A 126 -3.59 2.54 -4.58
CA SER A 126 -3.62 1.56 -5.64
C SER A 126 -3.34 2.21 -7.00
N VAL A 127 -2.68 1.50 -7.90
CA VAL A 127 -2.58 1.89 -9.31
C VAL A 127 -3.97 2.07 -9.94
N MET A 128 -4.99 1.41 -9.37
CA MET A 128 -6.38 1.51 -9.84
C MET A 128 -6.98 2.91 -9.70
N VAL A 129 -6.39 3.82 -8.93
CA VAL A 129 -6.81 5.23 -8.93
C VAL A 129 -6.65 5.90 -10.30
N THR A 130 -5.84 5.32 -11.19
CA THR A 130 -5.63 5.77 -12.56
C THR A 130 -6.09 4.73 -13.61
N TRP A 131 -6.85 3.70 -13.18
CA TRP A 131 -7.18 2.55 -14.02
C TRP A 131 -7.98 2.87 -15.29
N GLY A 132 -8.70 3.99 -15.29
CA GLY A 132 -9.44 4.46 -16.47
C GLY A 132 -8.54 4.79 -17.66
N TYR A 133 -7.28 5.18 -17.45
CA TYR A 133 -6.31 5.31 -18.54
C TYR A 133 -5.97 3.94 -19.13
N TRP A 134 -5.63 3.00 -18.29
CA TRP A 134 -5.38 1.62 -18.72
C TRP A 134 -6.57 1.02 -19.47
N THR A 135 -7.79 1.25 -18.99
CA THR A 135 -9.00 0.62 -19.51
C THR A 135 -9.44 1.21 -20.84
N TYR A 136 -9.42 2.53 -20.98
CA TYR A 136 -10.11 3.21 -22.06
C TYR A 136 -9.20 3.83 -23.11
N ASP A 137 -7.91 4.05 -22.81
CA ASP A 137 -7.03 4.71 -23.77
C ASP A 137 -6.45 3.70 -24.78
N GLU A 138 -6.48 4.06 -26.06
CA GLU A 138 -5.98 3.23 -27.17
C GLU A 138 -4.47 2.96 -27.04
N ALA A 139 -3.71 3.87 -26.43
CA ALA A 139 -2.26 3.71 -26.23
C ALA A 139 -1.86 2.42 -25.52
N TYR A 140 -2.75 1.86 -24.67
CA TYR A 140 -2.49 0.64 -23.90
C TYR A 140 -3.20 -0.59 -24.42
N ARG A 141 -3.99 -0.46 -25.53
CA ARG A 141 -4.81 -1.53 -26.05
C ARG A 141 -4.02 -2.77 -26.45
N ALA A 142 -2.91 -2.61 -27.16
CA ALA A 142 -2.08 -3.74 -27.58
C ALA A 142 -1.56 -4.57 -26.38
N ILE A 143 -1.16 -3.90 -25.29
CA ILE A 143 -0.71 -4.56 -24.06
C ILE A 143 -1.88 -5.27 -23.38
N ARG A 144 -3.03 -4.60 -23.27
CA ARG A 144 -4.27 -5.14 -22.67
C ARG A 144 -4.74 -6.41 -23.36
N GLU A 145 -4.63 -6.44 -24.69
CA GLU A 145 -5.02 -7.57 -25.55
C GLU A 145 -3.89 -8.61 -25.75
N ASN A 146 -2.76 -8.45 -25.06
CA ASN A 146 -1.59 -9.34 -25.15
C ASN A 146 -1.01 -9.46 -26.58
N ARG A 147 -1.10 -8.41 -27.39
CA ARG A 147 -0.56 -8.36 -28.75
C ARG A 147 0.84 -7.74 -28.76
N ALA A 148 1.84 -8.53 -28.35
CA ALA A 148 3.20 -8.04 -28.16
C ALA A 148 3.82 -7.38 -29.40
N SER A 149 3.53 -7.89 -30.61
CA SER A 149 4.01 -7.33 -31.89
C SER A 149 3.49 -5.91 -32.18
N ASP A 150 2.34 -5.54 -31.59
CA ASP A 150 1.65 -4.28 -31.85
C ASP A 150 1.96 -3.23 -30.76
N VAL A 151 2.71 -3.61 -29.74
CA VAL A 151 3.09 -2.67 -28.68
C VAL A 151 4.07 -1.65 -29.23
N PRO A 152 3.79 -0.34 -29.13
CA PRO A 152 4.69 0.68 -29.62
C PRO A 152 6.03 0.67 -28.87
N ALA A 153 7.11 1.04 -29.52
CA ALA A 153 8.45 1.12 -28.93
C ALA A 153 8.50 2.07 -27.71
N SER A 154 7.61 3.05 -27.66
CA SER A 154 7.47 3.96 -26.52
C SER A 154 6.02 3.95 -26.03
N ILE A 155 5.83 3.53 -24.79
CA ILE A 155 4.52 3.52 -24.11
C ILE A 155 4.41 4.81 -23.29
N PRO A 156 3.35 5.63 -23.51
CA PRO A 156 3.09 6.82 -22.70
C PRO A 156 3.02 6.46 -21.22
N LYS A 157 3.60 7.30 -20.35
CA LYS A 157 3.61 7.05 -18.91
C LYS A 157 2.64 7.98 -18.20
N ILE A 158 1.73 7.40 -17.42
CA ILE A 158 0.89 8.14 -16.49
C ILE A 158 1.73 8.48 -15.27
N THR A 159 1.88 9.76 -15.00
CA THR A 159 2.62 10.30 -13.86
C THR A 159 1.67 10.68 -12.73
N ILE A 160 2.20 11.04 -11.58
CA ILE A 160 1.42 11.57 -10.45
C ILE A 160 0.73 12.90 -10.76
N ALA A 161 1.17 13.62 -11.80
CA ALA A 161 0.56 14.88 -12.25
C ALA A 161 -0.72 14.68 -13.07
N HIS A 162 -0.96 13.46 -13.58
CA HIS A 162 -2.19 13.15 -14.28
C HIS A 162 -3.36 13.08 -13.30
N SER A 163 -4.53 13.54 -13.74
CA SER A 163 -5.76 13.42 -12.97
C SER A 163 -6.05 11.96 -12.62
N VAL A 164 -6.61 11.74 -11.44
CA VAL A 164 -7.13 10.41 -11.10
C VAL A 164 -8.29 10.03 -12.01
N ARG A 165 -8.42 8.75 -12.34
CA ARG A 165 -9.47 8.22 -13.21
C ARG A 165 -9.90 6.83 -12.73
N PRO A 166 -10.52 6.75 -11.52
CA PRO A 166 -10.98 5.48 -10.96
C PRO A 166 -12.14 4.91 -11.78
N THR A 167 -12.31 3.58 -11.75
CA THR A 167 -13.33 2.87 -12.54
C THR A 167 -14.38 2.15 -11.70
N ASP A 168 -14.20 2.12 -10.39
CA ASP A 168 -15.04 1.35 -9.46
C ASP A 168 -15.01 1.97 -8.05
N PRO A 169 -15.92 1.57 -7.13
CA PRO A 169 -15.98 2.09 -5.77
C PRO A 169 -14.70 1.83 -4.95
N TYR A 170 -14.00 0.70 -5.18
CA TYR A 170 -12.72 0.42 -4.51
C TYR A 170 -11.67 1.45 -4.91
N SER A 171 -11.45 1.65 -6.19
CA SER A 171 -10.47 2.61 -6.70
C SER A 171 -10.81 4.05 -6.28
N ALA A 172 -12.10 4.42 -6.28
CA ALA A 172 -12.58 5.70 -5.77
C ALA A 172 -12.31 5.87 -4.27
N SER A 173 -12.45 4.81 -3.47
CA SER A 173 -12.12 4.84 -2.03
C SER A 173 -10.63 5.11 -1.79
N LYS A 174 -9.75 4.64 -2.68
CA LYS A 174 -8.31 4.90 -2.60
C LYS A 174 -7.98 6.36 -2.93
N VAL A 175 -8.67 6.97 -3.90
CA VAL A 175 -8.56 8.42 -4.18
C VAL A 175 -9.00 9.23 -2.96
N TRP A 176 -10.13 8.88 -2.35
CA TRP A 176 -10.59 9.51 -1.12
C TRP A 176 -9.54 9.41 0.00
N GLY A 177 -8.93 8.24 0.17
CA GLY A 177 -7.89 8.02 1.17
C GLY A 177 -6.64 8.88 0.93
N GLU A 178 -6.19 9.05 -0.33
CA GLU A 178 -5.09 9.99 -0.67
C GLU A 178 -5.44 11.42 -0.26
N GLY A 179 -6.69 11.87 -0.51
CA GLY A 179 -7.17 13.18 -0.10
C GLY A 179 -7.18 13.36 1.42
N MET A 180 -7.62 12.33 2.16
CA MET A 180 -7.58 12.35 3.62
C MET A 180 -6.15 12.36 4.17
N CYS A 181 -5.25 11.56 3.61
CA CYS A 181 -3.83 11.59 3.95
C CYS A 181 -3.24 13.00 3.77
N ARG A 182 -3.57 13.67 2.67
CA ARG A 182 -3.16 15.07 2.43
C ARG A 182 -3.70 16.01 3.49
N THR A 183 -4.99 15.90 3.82
CA THR A 183 -5.63 16.71 4.85
C THR A 183 -4.93 16.58 6.20
N TYR A 184 -4.63 15.35 6.63
CA TYR A 184 -3.97 15.11 7.92
C TYR A 184 -2.49 15.49 7.90
N ALA A 185 -1.84 15.40 6.76
CA ALA A 185 -0.48 15.91 6.59
C ALA A 185 -0.42 17.42 6.79
N ASP A 186 -1.27 18.16 6.09
CA ASP A 186 -1.27 19.62 6.12
C ASP A 186 -1.78 20.17 7.47
N ALA A 187 -2.87 19.59 8.01
CA ALA A 187 -3.51 20.11 9.21
C ALA A 187 -2.84 19.64 10.52
N HIS A 188 -2.23 18.45 10.53
CA HIS A 188 -1.74 17.82 11.76
C HIS A 188 -0.26 17.41 11.70
N GLY A 189 0.43 17.64 10.58
CA GLY A 189 1.85 17.31 10.42
C GLY A 189 2.14 15.81 10.47
N ILE A 190 1.20 14.97 10.03
CA ILE A 190 1.40 13.53 9.92
C ILE A 190 2.08 13.27 8.57
N SER A 191 3.38 12.97 8.59
CA SER A 191 4.12 12.65 7.37
C SER A 191 3.55 11.40 6.73
N THR A 192 3.00 11.52 5.53
CA THR A 192 2.30 10.45 4.84
C THR A 192 2.90 10.19 3.47
N VAL A 193 3.19 8.92 3.18
CA VAL A 193 3.51 8.43 1.84
C VAL A 193 2.36 7.54 1.36
N CYS A 194 1.70 7.95 0.28
CA CYS A 194 0.67 7.18 -0.41
C CYS A 194 1.34 6.38 -1.52
N LEU A 195 1.42 5.06 -1.38
CA LEU A 195 1.92 4.18 -2.43
C LEU A 195 0.76 3.67 -3.29
N ARG A 196 0.71 4.08 -4.55
CA ARG A 196 -0.19 3.52 -5.57
C ARG A 196 0.35 2.16 -6.00
N ILE A 197 0.01 1.15 -5.22
CA ILE A 197 0.53 -0.21 -5.33
C ILE A 197 -0.03 -0.87 -6.58
N GLY A 198 0.85 -1.49 -7.38
CA GLY A 198 0.50 -2.36 -8.49
C GLY A 198 -0.06 -3.70 -8.03
N TRP A 199 -0.23 -4.63 -8.95
CA TRP A 199 -0.78 -5.94 -8.65
C TRP A 199 0.28 -6.86 -8.02
N VAL A 200 0.04 -7.25 -6.78
CA VAL A 200 0.81 -8.25 -6.05
C VAL A 200 -0.01 -9.54 -5.99
N ASN A 201 0.53 -10.63 -6.50
CA ASN A 201 -0.14 -11.93 -6.49
C ASN A 201 0.61 -12.98 -5.66
N GLN A 202 -0.09 -14.06 -5.30
CA GLN A 202 0.44 -15.14 -4.47
C GLN A 202 1.67 -15.82 -5.11
N GLN A 203 1.67 -16.00 -6.42
CA GLN A 203 2.70 -16.71 -7.16
C GLN A 203 3.97 -15.88 -7.36
N ASN A 204 3.92 -14.58 -7.09
CA ASN A 204 5.00 -13.63 -7.38
C ASN A 204 5.48 -13.71 -8.84
N ALA A 205 4.57 -13.86 -9.77
CA ALA A 205 4.86 -14.08 -11.18
C ALA A 205 3.78 -13.52 -12.10
N THR A 206 4.13 -13.31 -13.35
CA THR A 206 3.23 -12.86 -14.41
C THR A 206 3.18 -13.90 -15.53
N ARG A 207 2.02 -14.02 -16.18
CA ARG A 207 1.77 -15.00 -17.25
C ARG A 207 1.86 -14.38 -18.65
N ASN A 208 1.73 -13.06 -18.74
CA ASN A 208 1.61 -12.35 -20.01
C ASN A 208 2.00 -10.87 -19.86
N ILE A 209 2.05 -10.14 -20.99
CA ILE A 209 2.49 -8.74 -21.00
C ILE A 209 1.49 -7.79 -20.33
N ALA A 210 0.20 -8.10 -20.36
CA ALA A 210 -0.79 -7.31 -19.66
C ALA A 210 -0.52 -7.34 -18.15
N GLU A 211 -0.33 -8.52 -17.57
CA GLU A 211 0.02 -8.67 -16.15
C GLU A 211 1.36 -7.98 -15.82
N GLN A 212 2.39 -8.11 -16.68
CA GLN A 212 3.67 -7.43 -16.48
C GLN A 212 3.53 -5.91 -16.40
N SER A 213 2.54 -5.35 -17.06
CA SER A 213 2.37 -3.91 -17.18
C SER A 213 1.94 -3.21 -15.88
N TYR A 214 1.38 -3.97 -14.93
CA TYR A 214 0.92 -3.48 -13.62
C TYR A 214 1.41 -4.36 -12.46
N PHE A 215 2.33 -5.28 -12.69
CA PHE A 215 2.87 -6.19 -11.68
C PHE A 215 3.74 -5.46 -10.65
N PHE A 216 3.63 -5.92 -9.41
CA PHE A 216 4.52 -5.50 -8.34
C PHE A 216 5.01 -6.74 -7.59
N SER A 217 6.28 -7.08 -7.74
CA SER A 217 6.87 -8.27 -7.12
C SER A 217 6.89 -8.16 -5.60
N HIS A 218 6.94 -9.29 -4.92
CA HIS A 218 7.01 -9.33 -3.45
C HIS A 218 8.21 -8.54 -2.93
N GLY A 219 9.38 -8.72 -3.53
CA GLY A 219 10.61 -8.03 -3.13
C GLY A 219 10.53 -6.53 -3.36
N ASP A 220 9.99 -6.12 -4.49
CA ASP A 220 9.82 -4.70 -4.82
C ASP A 220 8.78 -4.02 -3.93
N ALA A 221 7.67 -4.72 -3.63
CA ALA A 221 6.62 -4.20 -2.75
C ALA A 221 7.14 -3.94 -1.32
N VAL A 222 7.84 -4.91 -0.76
CA VAL A 222 8.43 -4.79 0.57
C VAL A 222 9.49 -3.70 0.61
N ASN A 223 10.36 -3.63 -0.42
CA ASN A 223 11.40 -2.61 -0.53
C ASN A 223 10.81 -1.19 -0.62
N ALA A 224 9.81 -0.97 -1.46
CA ALA A 224 9.18 0.33 -1.60
C ALA A 224 8.49 0.79 -0.30
N ILE A 225 7.81 -0.12 0.42
CA ILE A 225 7.17 0.18 1.70
C ILE A 225 8.22 0.50 2.77
N GLU A 226 9.33 -0.24 2.85
CA GLU A 226 10.41 0.06 3.79
C GLU A 226 11.09 1.40 3.47
N LEU A 227 11.36 1.69 2.19
CA LEU A 227 11.89 2.99 1.77
C LEU A 227 10.94 4.13 2.12
N ALA A 228 9.63 3.95 1.90
CA ALA A 228 8.63 4.90 2.32
C ALA A 228 8.62 5.10 3.85
N LEU A 229 8.81 4.05 4.64
CA LEU A 229 8.92 4.12 6.09
C LEU A 229 10.17 4.90 6.54
N LYS A 230 11.29 4.71 5.85
CA LYS A 230 12.59 5.34 6.13
C LYS A 230 12.72 6.78 5.64
N ALA A 231 11.89 7.21 4.69
CA ALA A 231 11.99 8.56 4.14
C ALA A 231 11.76 9.60 5.25
N THR A 232 12.84 10.15 5.76
CA THR A 232 12.84 11.09 6.92
C THR A 232 12.86 12.55 6.49
N GLU A 233 13.27 12.81 5.26
CA GLU A 233 13.28 14.16 4.73
C GLU A 233 11.85 14.61 4.42
N LYS A 234 11.55 15.83 4.82
CA LYS A 234 10.25 16.42 4.58
C LYS A 234 9.91 16.42 3.08
N PRO A 235 8.98 15.62 2.60
CA PRO A 235 7.66 16.20 2.50
C PRO A 235 6.72 15.53 3.49
N VAL A 236 5.88 16.36 4.02
CA VAL A 236 4.80 15.95 4.89
C VAL A 236 3.80 15.07 4.14
N PHE A 237 3.74 15.15 2.81
CA PHE A 237 2.85 14.36 1.96
C PHE A 237 3.49 14.02 0.61
N GLU A 238 3.44 12.75 0.23
CA GLU A 238 3.97 12.25 -1.05
C GLU A 238 3.07 11.16 -1.66
N ILE A 239 2.92 11.18 -2.98
CA ILE A 239 2.27 10.10 -3.74
C ILE A 239 3.30 9.47 -4.66
N CYS A 240 3.42 8.15 -4.63
CA CYS A 240 4.36 7.38 -5.43
C CYS A 240 3.69 6.18 -6.08
N PHE A 241 4.07 5.82 -7.30
CA PHE A 241 3.70 4.54 -7.89
C PHE A 241 4.65 3.44 -7.42
N GLY A 242 4.11 2.36 -6.86
CA GLY A 242 4.84 1.16 -6.46
C GLY A 242 4.60 0.05 -7.48
N MET A 243 5.57 -0.17 -8.38
CA MET A 243 5.51 -1.20 -9.40
C MET A 243 6.90 -1.74 -9.74
N THR A 244 6.96 -3.00 -10.16
CA THR A 244 8.15 -3.59 -10.75
C THR A 244 8.41 -2.96 -12.12
N ASP A 245 9.67 -2.66 -12.41
CA ASP A 245 10.03 -2.13 -13.72
C ASP A 245 9.83 -3.19 -14.80
N SER A 246 9.21 -2.78 -15.89
CA SER A 246 8.86 -3.63 -17.04
C SER A 246 8.81 -2.78 -18.30
N PRO A 247 9.21 -3.32 -19.46
CA PRO A 247 9.05 -2.62 -20.73
C PRO A 247 7.59 -2.29 -21.06
N TYR A 248 6.63 -3.02 -20.46
CA TYR A 248 5.19 -2.83 -20.67
C TYR A 248 4.53 -1.92 -19.64
N ARG A 249 5.27 -1.45 -18.64
CA ARG A 249 4.75 -0.57 -17.60
C ARG A 249 4.19 0.73 -18.19
N TRP A 250 2.98 1.10 -17.77
CA TRP A 250 2.26 2.28 -18.25
C TRP A 250 2.21 3.45 -17.26
N VAL A 251 2.68 3.24 -16.03
CA VAL A 251 2.83 4.33 -15.05
C VAL A 251 4.30 4.70 -14.87
N ASP A 252 4.56 5.92 -14.44
CA ASP A 252 5.89 6.39 -14.13
C ASP A 252 6.34 5.98 -12.73
N ILE A 253 7.55 5.41 -12.61
CA ILE A 253 8.20 5.12 -11.32
C ILE A 253 9.47 5.96 -11.08
N GLU A 254 9.82 6.84 -12.01
CA GLU A 254 10.98 7.71 -11.82
C GLU A 254 10.79 8.66 -10.65
N HIS A 255 9.57 9.20 -10.48
CA HIS A 255 9.22 9.99 -9.31
C HIS A 255 9.44 9.21 -8.00
N THR A 256 9.06 7.92 -7.96
CA THR A 256 9.30 7.06 -6.79
C THR A 256 10.79 6.83 -6.54
N ARG A 257 11.58 6.71 -7.62
CA ARG A 257 13.04 6.62 -7.53
C ARG A 257 13.64 7.89 -6.92
N GLU A 258 13.24 9.04 -7.43
CA GLU A 258 13.72 10.34 -6.95
C GLU A 258 13.36 10.63 -5.49
N ARG A 259 12.11 10.31 -5.12
CA ARG A 259 11.59 10.66 -3.79
C ARG A 259 11.95 9.66 -2.70
N LEU A 260 12.04 8.38 -3.01
CA LEU A 260 12.26 7.30 -2.04
C LEU A 260 13.58 6.54 -2.26
N GLY A 261 14.32 6.81 -3.34
CA GLY A 261 15.48 5.99 -3.71
C GLY A 261 15.09 4.58 -4.19
N TYR A 262 13.83 4.39 -4.62
CA TYR A 262 13.34 3.09 -5.06
C TYR A 262 13.97 2.66 -6.38
N ILE A 263 14.56 1.47 -6.39
CA ILE A 263 15.04 0.80 -7.60
C ILE A 263 14.39 -0.57 -7.64
N SER A 264 13.63 -0.85 -8.70
CA SER A 264 13.04 -2.16 -8.93
C SER A 264 14.13 -3.21 -9.13
N ARG A 265 13.96 -4.36 -8.48
CA ARG A 265 14.88 -5.50 -8.59
C ARG A 265 14.32 -6.61 -9.49
N GLY A 266 13.07 -6.48 -9.94
CA GLY A 266 12.44 -7.39 -10.90
C GLY A 266 12.07 -8.76 -10.36
N LYS A 267 12.24 -9.03 -9.06
CA LYS A 267 11.96 -10.37 -8.47
C LYS A 267 11.33 -10.24 -7.08
#